data_79b628106798b0f0b4e293662116649e
#
_entry.id   79b628106798b0f0b4e293662116649e
#
_cell.length_a   1.000
_cell.length_b   1.000
_cell.length_c   1.000
_cell.angle_alpha   90.00
_cell.angle_beta   90.00
_cell.angle_gamma   90.00
#
_symmetry.space_group_name_H-M   'P 1'
#
loop_
_entity.id
_entity.type
_entity.pdbx_description
1 polymer ?
#
loop_
_entity_poly.entity_id
_entity_poly.type
_entity_poly.pdbx_seq_one_letter_code
_entity_poly.pdbx_strand_id
1 'polypeptide(L)'
;YANHVATGELPFLLTSCCPAWSMLAKTQFPDLIESVSSELTPMVATARSIKKEHPNAKVVFIGPCAAKKLEASRRTVRSDVDFVITFEELDAMFAAKGIDPNQTEGESSMHDATAAGRGYACAGGVADAIEKCVHEYYPDVDVKIEHAEGLAECKKMLMLAKAGKMNGCMIEGMGCPGGCIAGAGTILPIPKAKQEIEKIKKASTKQLPPKELREIELN
;
A
#
# COMPACT_ATOMS: atom_id res chain seq x y z
N TYR A 1 2.39 -1.37 11.73
CA TYR A 1 1.22 -2.26 11.81
C TYR A 1 1.46 -3.43 12.77
N ALA A 2 2.53 -4.22 12.59
CA ALA A 2 2.81 -5.36 13.46
C ALA A 2 2.88 -4.99 14.94
N ASN A 3 3.52 -3.86 15.26
CA ASN A 3 3.58 -3.35 16.63
C ASN A 3 2.19 -2.97 17.16
N HIS A 4 1.37 -2.25 16.38
CA HIS A 4 0.01 -1.88 16.78
C HIS A 4 -0.90 -3.10 17.00
N VAL A 5 -0.73 -4.12 16.16
CA VAL A 5 -1.44 -5.40 16.35
C VAL A 5 -0.98 -6.09 17.63
N ALA A 6 0.34 -6.09 17.89
CA ALA A 6 0.92 -6.76 19.06
C ALA A 6 0.52 -6.09 20.39
N THR A 7 0.33 -4.75 20.40
CA THR A 7 -0.09 -4.02 21.63
C THR A 7 -1.57 -4.24 21.97
N GLY A 8 -2.42 -4.57 20.99
CA GLY A 8 -3.85 -4.83 21.22
C GLY A 8 -4.64 -3.62 21.75
N GLU A 9 -4.16 -2.40 21.52
CA GLU A 9 -4.77 -1.16 22.05
C GLU A 9 -6.14 -0.85 21.44
N LEU A 10 -6.39 -1.34 20.22
CA LEU A 10 -7.63 -1.10 19.49
C LEU A 10 -8.48 -2.38 19.42
N PRO A 11 -9.81 -2.27 19.41
CA PRO A 11 -10.69 -3.43 19.24
C PRO A 11 -10.43 -4.19 17.94
N PHE A 12 -10.03 -3.48 16.89
CA PHE A 12 -9.53 -4.00 15.60
C PHE A 12 -8.74 -2.90 14.91
N LEU A 13 -7.89 -3.27 13.95
CA LEU A 13 -7.06 -2.33 13.20
C LEU A 13 -7.42 -2.37 11.71
N LEU A 14 -7.75 -1.22 11.13
CA LEU A 14 -7.95 -1.04 9.69
C LEU A 14 -6.68 -0.49 9.04
N THR A 15 -6.24 -1.08 7.94
CA THR A 15 -5.07 -0.57 7.22
C THR A 15 -5.34 0.81 6.60
N SER A 16 -4.30 1.61 6.40
CA SER A 16 -4.38 2.96 5.79
C SER A 16 -3.75 3.05 4.40
N CYS A 17 -3.09 1.98 3.93
CA CYS A 17 -2.27 2.00 2.70
C CYS A 17 -3.06 2.26 1.41
N CYS A 18 -4.35 1.89 1.35
CA CYS A 18 -5.23 2.16 0.22
C CYS A 18 -6.07 3.43 0.45
N PRO A 19 -5.86 4.54 -0.31
CA PRO A 19 -6.61 5.77 -0.11
C PRO A 19 -8.11 5.63 -0.35
N ALA A 20 -8.52 4.80 -1.31
CA ALA A 20 -9.95 4.57 -1.58
C ALA A 20 -10.65 3.87 -0.40
N TRP A 21 -10.03 2.86 0.19
CA TRP A 21 -10.49 2.18 1.39
C TRP A 21 -10.56 3.11 2.60
N SER A 22 -9.45 3.81 2.90
CA SER A 22 -9.41 4.70 4.07
C SER A 22 -10.39 5.87 3.95
N MET A 23 -10.65 6.36 2.73
CA MET A 23 -11.68 7.36 2.48
C MET A 23 -13.09 6.81 2.66
N LEU A 24 -13.36 5.59 2.17
CA LEU A 24 -14.64 4.92 2.40
C LEU A 24 -14.92 4.79 3.90
N ALA A 25 -13.94 4.31 4.69
CA ALA A 25 -14.05 4.21 6.13
C ALA A 25 -14.34 5.59 6.77
N LYS A 26 -13.53 6.60 6.46
CA LYS A 26 -13.64 7.95 7.04
C LYS A 26 -14.94 8.68 6.67
N THR A 27 -15.48 8.44 5.47
CA THR A 27 -16.68 9.17 5.01
C THR A 27 -17.99 8.48 5.32
N GLN A 28 -18.04 7.15 5.26
CA GLN A 28 -19.28 6.40 5.48
C GLN A 28 -19.36 5.75 6.88
N PHE A 29 -18.24 5.62 7.57
CA PHE A 29 -18.16 5.00 8.90
C PHE A 29 -17.32 5.86 9.85
N PRO A 30 -17.70 7.12 10.11
CA PRO A 30 -16.91 8.04 10.93
C PRO A 30 -16.65 7.51 12.34
N ASP A 31 -17.56 6.67 12.87
CA ASP A 31 -17.40 6.03 14.18
C ASP A 31 -16.19 5.06 14.24
N LEU A 32 -15.67 4.62 13.09
CA LEU A 32 -14.53 3.71 13.00
C LEU A 32 -13.20 4.42 12.73
N ILE A 33 -13.18 5.75 12.75
CA ILE A 33 -12.02 6.53 12.32
C ILE A 33 -10.79 6.28 13.19
N GLU A 34 -10.98 6.05 14.48
CA GLU A 34 -9.90 5.76 15.43
C GLU A 34 -9.27 4.38 15.22
N SER A 35 -10.02 3.46 14.60
CA SER A 35 -9.51 2.14 14.23
C SER A 35 -8.77 2.14 12.88
N VAL A 36 -8.85 3.23 12.10
CA VAL A 36 -8.05 3.38 10.89
C VAL A 36 -6.63 3.77 11.29
N SER A 37 -5.67 2.94 10.95
CA SER A 37 -4.27 3.20 11.25
C SER A 37 -3.83 4.61 10.82
N SER A 38 -3.04 5.26 11.65
CA SER A 38 -2.40 6.54 11.37
C SER A 38 -1.16 6.41 10.48
N GLU A 39 -0.72 5.18 10.22
CA GLU A 39 0.47 4.94 9.40
C GLU A 39 0.37 5.57 8.02
N LEU A 40 1.47 6.15 7.58
CA LEU A 40 1.57 6.74 6.25
C LEU A 40 1.45 5.66 5.17
N THR A 41 0.86 6.03 4.05
CA THR A 41 0.90 5.13 2.89
C THR A 41 2.34 4.98 2.38
N PRO A 42 2.69 3.86 1.74
CA PRO A 42 4.04 3.67 1.19
C PRO A 42 4.50 4.82 0.28
N MET A 43 3.59 5.39 -0.51
CA MET A 43 3.89 6.56 -1.34
C MET A 43 4.36 7.76 -0.50
N VAL A 44 3.61 8.12 0.53
CA VAL A 44 3.91 9.29 1.36
C VAL A 44 5.15 9.05 2.22
N ALA A 45 5.26 7.87 2.83
CA ALA A 45 6.43 7.50 3.64
C ALA A 45 7.72 7.58 2.84
N THR A 46 7.74 6.98 1.64
CA THR A 46 8.91 7.03 0.74
C THR A 46 9.21 8.46 0.29
N ALA A 47 8.19 9.25 -0.07
CA ALA A 47 8.37 10.63 -0.51
C ALA A 47 8.98 11.51 0.61
N ARG A 48 8.51 11.37 1.84
CA ARG A 48 9.07 12.08 3.00
C ARG A 48 10.52 11.67 3.27
N SER A 49 10.82 10.37 3.20
CA SER A 49 12.18 9.87 3.34
C SER A 49 13.12 10.47 2.30
N ILE A 50 12.72 10.49 1.03
CA ILE A 50 13.50 11.08 -0.06
C ILE A 50 13.73 12.58 0.19
N LYS A 51 12.68 13.33 0.54
CA LYS A 51 12.80 14.78 0.76
C LYS A 51 13.57 15.14 2.04
N LYS A 52 13.61 14.25 3.03
CA LYS A 52 14.45 14.43 4.22
C LYS A 52 15.94 14.35 3.85
N GLU A 53 16.32 13.43 2.99
CA GLU A 53 17.69 13.26 2.50
C GLU A 53 18.04 14.28 1.39
N HIS A 54 17.06 14.60 0.55
CA HIS A 54 17.18 15.47 -0.63
C HIS A 54 16.07 16.53 -0.65
N PRO A 55 16.17 17.62 0.13
CA PRO A 55 15.09 18.61 0.34
C PRO A 55 14.55 19.25 -0.94
N ASN A 56 15.37 19.34 -2.00
CA ASN A 56 14.99 19.92 -3.28
C ASN A 56 14.51 18.88 -4.31
N ALA A 57 14.43 17.61 -3.95
CA ALA A 57 14.00 16.56 -4.86
C ALA A 57 12.53 16.76 -5.30
N LYS A 58 12.26 16.49 -6.56
CA LYS A 58 10.91 16.35 -7.10
C LYS A 58 10.53 14.89 -7.07
N VAL A 59 9.48 14.56 -6.30
CA VAL A 59 9.02 13.19 -6.12
C VAL A 59 7.84 12.93 -7.04
N VAL A 60 8.01 11.96 -7.93
CA VAL A 60 6.97 11.49 -8.84
C VAL A 60 6.60 10.06 -8.47
N PHE A 61 5.34 9.83 -8.12
CA PHE A 61 4.81 8.50 -7.94
C PHE A 61 4.26 7.96 -9.27
N ILE A 62 4.74 6.81 -9.70
CA ILE A 62 4.25 6.12 -10.89
C ILE A 62 3.59 4.81 -10.47
N GLY A 63 2.33 4.61 -10.84
CA GLY A 63 1.60 3.40 -10.45
C GLY A 63 0.16 3.38 -10.98
N PRO A 64 -0.57 2.26 -10.80
CA PRO A 64 -1.88 2.06 -11.43
C PRO A 64 -3.04 2.80 -10.73
N CYS A 65 -2.78 3.63 -9.72
CA CYS A 65 -3.81 4.08 -8.77
C CYS A 65 -4.26 5.52 -9.00
N ALA A 66 -5.50 5.74 -9.46
CA ALA A 66 -6.10 7.06 -9.56
C ALA A 66 -6.35 7.73 -8.18
N ALA A 67 -6.68 6.95 -7.14
CA ALA A 67 -6.92 7.48 -5.79
C ALA A 67 -5.65 8.11 -5.16
N LYS A 68 -4.46 7.72 -5.61
CA LYS A 68 -3.19 8.33 -5.20
C LYS A 68 -3.05 9.78 -5.67
N LYS A 69 -3.69 10.17 -6.77
CA LYS A 69 -3.74 11.58 -7.21
C LYS A 69 -4.49 12.44 -6.20
N LEU A 70 -5.63 11.94 -5.70
CA LEU A 70 -6.39 12.63 -4.67
C LEU A 70 -5.64 12.68 -3.34
N GLU A 71 -4.95 11.60 -2.98
CA GLU A 71 -4.10 11.57 -1.78
C GLU A 71 -2.99 12.62 -1.85
N ALA A 72 -2.26 12.68 -2.96
CA ALA A 72 -1.20 13.67 -3.18
C ALA A 72 -1.70 15.13 -3.15
N SER A 73 -2.97 15.38 -3.49
CA SER A 73 -3.56 16.73 -3.46
C SER A 73 -3.92 17.23 -2.05
N ARG A 74 -3.92 16.36 -1.04
CA ARG A 74 -4.28 16.74 0.34
C ARG A 74 -3.28 17.71 0.94
N ARG A 75 -3.77 18.65 1.76
CA ARG A 75 -2.93 19.67 2.45
C ARG A 75 -1.74 19.06 3.20
N THR A 76 -1.91 17.90 3.79
CA THR A 76 -0.89 17.19 4.59
C THR A 76 0.12 16.39 3.78
N VAL A 77 -0.08 16.26 2.46
CA VAL A 77 0.72 15.38 1.58
C VAL A 77 1.28 16.12 0.36
N ARG A 78 0.61 17.19 -0.09
CA ARG A 78 0.96 17.89 -1.35
C ARG A 78 2.38 18.48 -1.41
N SER A 79 3.04 18.63 -0.26
CA SER A 79 4.45 19.03 -0.19
C SER A 79 5.41 17.84 -0.32
N ASP A 80 4.93 16.62 -0.10
CA ASP A 80 5.75 15.41 -0.10
C ASP A 80 5.84 14.81 -1.50
N VAL A 81 4.68 14.70 -2.20
CA VAL A 81 4.57 14.10 -3.53
C VAL A 81 4.21 15.19 -4.54
N ASP A 82 5.12 15.48 -5.46
CA ASP A 82 4.91 16.55 -6.44
C ASP A 82 3.98 16.12 -7.57
N PHE A 83 4.09 14.88 -8.06
CA PHE A 83 3.26 14.34 -9.15
C PHE A 83 2.87 12.90 -8.92
N VAL A 84 1.70 12.54 -9.42
CA VAL A 84 1.23 11.15 -9.52
C VAL A 84 0.85 10.88 -10.96
N ILE A 85 1.52 9.89 -11.58
CA ILE A 85 1.32 9.48 -12.98
C ILE A 85 0.86 8.02 -12.98
N THR A 86 -0.19 7.71 -13.74
CA THR A 86 -0.62 6.33 -13.96
C THR A 86 0.25 5.63 -15.01
N PHE A 87 0.18 4.31 -15.09
CA PHE A 87 0.89 3.57 -16.12
C PHE A 87 0.38 3.92 -17.53
N GLU A 88 -0.94 4.13 -17.70
CA GLU A 88 -1.51 4.64 -18.96
C GLU A 88 -0.94 6.01 -19.35
N GLU A 89 -0.86 6.93 -18.38
CA GLU A 89 -0.30 8.27 -18.64
C GLU A 89 1.19 8.19 -18.98
N LEU A 90 1.94 7.33 -18.31
CA LEU A 90 3.36 7.12 -18.63
C LEU A 90 3.55 6.51 -20.02
N ASP A 91 2.74 5.54 -20.38
CA ASP A 91 2.76 4.92 -21.72
C ASP A 91 2.46 5.95 -22.81
N ALA A 92 1.45 6.81 -22.59
CA ALA A 92 1.14 7.92 -23.49
C ALA A 92 2.31 8.92 -23.61
N MET A 93 3.04 9.18 -22.51
CA MET A 93 4.23 10.04 -22.54
C MET A 93 5.37 9.39 -23.36
N PHE A 94 5.57 8.09 -23.24
CA PHE A 94 6.54 7.34 -24.05
C PHE A 94 6.18 7.39 -25.53
N ALA A 95 4.92 7.13 -25.87
CA ALA A 95 4.43 7.22 -27.24
C ALA A 95 4.64 8.62 -27.83
N ALA A 96 4.32 9.68 -27.09
CA ALA A 96 4.52 11.06 -27.51
C ALA A 96 5.99 11.45 -27.74
N LYS A 97 6.93 10.73 -27.11
CA LYS A 97 8.37 10.93 -27.24
C LYS A 97 9.03 9.95 -28.22
N GLY A 98 8.26 9.03 -28.81
CA GLY A 98 8.80 7.96 -29.66
C GLY A 98 9.69 6.97 -28.91
N ILE A 99 9.48 6.79 -27.62
CA ILE A 99 10.22 5.84 -26.79
C ILE A 99 9.47 4.50 -26.80
N ASP A 100 10.14 3.43 -27.20
CA ASP A 100 9.65 2.06 -27.05
C ASP A 100 10.32 1.43 -25.82
N PRO A 101 9.57 1.18 -24.73
CA PRO A 101 10.12 0.55 -23.52
C PRO A 101 10.72 -0.84 -23.76
N ASN A 102 10.27 -1.57 -24.80
CA ASN A 102 10.78 -2.90 -25.11
C ASN A 102 12.14 -2.87 -25.80
N GLN A 103 12.53 -1.73 -26.37
CA GLN A 103 13.81 -1.53 -27.06
C GLN A 103 14.80 -0.69 -26.22
N THR A 104 14.38 -0.25 -25.03
CA THR A 104 15.21 0.55 -24.15
C THR A 104 15.97 -0.36 -23.20
N GLU A 105 17.30 -0.26 -23.20
CA GLU A 105 18.13 -0.93 -22.20
C GLU A 105 17.87 -0.30 -20.83
N GLY A 106 17.51 -1.13 -19.86
CA GLY A 106 17.22 -0.71 -18.49
C GLY A 106 18.28 -1.19 -17.52
N GLU A 107 18.64 -0.35 -16.57
CA GLU A 107 19.42 -0.76 -15.41
C GLU A 107 18.47 -1.21 -14.29
N SER A 108 18.68 -2.42 -13.77
CA SER A 108 17.97 -2.88 -12.58
C SER A 108 18.77 -2.55 -11.34
N SER A 109 18.51 -1.37 -10.75
CA SER A 109 19.16 -0.92 -9.51
C SER A 109 18.36 -1.16 -8.24
N MET A 110 17.16 -1.71 -8.35
CA MET A 110 16.16 -1.80 -7.24
C MET A 110 16.21 -3.15 -6.53
N HIS A 111 17.21 -3.36 -5.69
CA HIS A 111 17.40 -4.64 -4.97
C HIS A 111 16.95 -4.61 -3.50
N ASP A 112 16.56 -3.45 -2.96
CA ASP A 112 16.30 -3.29 -1.52
C ASP A 112 14.90 -3.68 -1.07
N ALA A 113 13.93 -3.77 -1.98
CA ALA A 113 12.57 -4.12 -1.62
C ALA A 113 12.46 -5.60 -1.18
N THR A 114 11.74 -5.83 -0.08
CA THR A 114 11.48 -7.17 0.43
C THR A 114 10.41 -7.90 -0.39
N ALA A 115 10.38 -9.24 -0.33
CA ALA A 115 9.33 -10.03 -0.94
C ALA A 115 7.94 -9.64 -0.38
N ALA A 116 7.84 -9.44 0.93
CA ALA A 116 6.62 -8.98 1.58
C ALA A 116 6.17 -7.61 1.04
N GLY A 117 7.07 -6.62 0.94
CA GLY A 117 6.74 -5.30 0.41
C GLY A 117 6.30 -5.34 -1.06
N ARG A 118 6.94 -6.16 -1.89
CA ARG A 118 6.53 -6.34 -3.29
C ARG A 118 5.14 -6.97 -3.44
N GLY A 119 4.73 -7.78 -2.45
CA GLY A 119 3.40 -8.38 -2.38
C GLY A 119 2.26 -7.38 -2.19
N TYR A 120 2.52 -6.17 -1.69
CA TYR A 120 1.51 -5.14 -1.42
C TYR A 120 0.67 -4.75 -2.63
N ALA A 121 1.16 -5.00 -3.84
CA ALA A 121 0.43 -4.71 -5.07
C ALA A 121 -0.79 -5.60 -5.29
N CYS A 122 -0.85 -6.77 -4.67
CA CYS A 122 -1.98 -7.70 -4.72
C CYS A 122 -2.88 -7.55 -3.49
N ALA A 123 -4.18 -7.84 -3.66
CA ALA A 123 -5.10 -7.94 -2.51
C ALA A 123 -4.66 -9.07 -1.57
N GLY A 124 -4.75 -8.85 -0.27
CA GLY A 124 -4.22 -9.73 0.77
C GLY A 124 -2.70 -9.60 0.99
N GLY A 125 -1.98 -8.86 0.15
CA GLY A 125 -0.53 -8.76 0.24
C GLY A 125 -0.01 -7.93 1.41
N VAL A 126 -0.75 -6.91 1.84
CA VAL A 126 -0.42 -6.15 3.05
C VAL A 126 -0.71 -7.01 4.28
N ALA A 127 -1.85 -7.69 4.28
CA ALA A 127 -2.26 -8.63 5.32
C ALA A 127 -1.20 -9.73 5.53
N ASP A 128 -0.81 -10.43 4.46
CA ASP A 128 0.25 -11.46 4.47
C ASP A 128 1.60 -10.92 5.01
N ALA A 129 1.97 -9.72 4.60
CA ALA A 129 3.22 -9.11 5.07
C ALA A 129 3.19 -8.78 6.57
N ILE A 130 2.06 -8.27 7.07
CA ILE A 130 1.89 -7.94 8.49
C ILE A 130 1.88 -9.23 9.32
N GLU A 131 1.14 -10.26 8.89
CA GLU A 131 1.08 -11.57 9.54
C GLU A 131 2.48 -12.15 9.70
N LYS A 132 3.26 -12.18 8.62
CA LYS A 132 4.64 -12.66 8.65
C LYS A 132 5.53 -11.85 9.60
N CYS A 133 5.37 -10.53 9.62
CA CYS A 133 6.11 -9.70 10.57
C CYS A 133 5.69 -9.94 12.02
N VAL A 134 4.40 -10.17 12.29
CA VAL A 134 3.92 -10.50 13.64
C VAL A 134 4.50 -11.85 14.07
N HIS A 135 4.41 -12.87 13.25
CA HIS A 135 4.95 -14.19 13.57
C HIS A 135 6.47 -14.18 13.81
N GLU A 136 7.21 -13.37 13.02
CA GLU A 136 8.67 -13.28 13.14
C GLU A 136 9.12 -12.47 14.38
N TYR A 137 8.45 -11.34 14.64
CA TYR A 137 8.92 -10.35 15.62
C TYR A 137 8.15 -10.36 16.94
N TYR A 138 6.96 -10.95 16.96
CA TYR A 138 6.05 -11.04 18.10
C TYR A 138 5.44 -12.46 18.18
N PRO A 139 6.24 -13.52 18.36
CA PRO A 139 5.80 -14.92 18.24
C PRO A 139 4.71 -15.33 19.23
N ASP A 140 4.58 -14.60 20.34
CA ASP A 140 3.57 -14.86 21.37
C ASP A 140 2.22 -14.19 21.08
N VAL A 141 2.12 -13.44 19.96
CA VAL A 141 0.91 -12.72 19.56
C VAL A 141 0.13 -13.54 18.54
N ASP A 142 -1.08 -13.95 18.92
CA ASP A 142 -2.05 -14.51 17.96
C ASP A 142 -2.79 -13.37 17.27
N VAL A 143 -2.68 -13.27 15.94
CA VAL A 143 -3.33 -12.24 15.14
C VAL A 143 -4.33 -12.86 14.18
N LYS A 144 -5.56 -12.34 14.21
CA LYS A 144 -6.56 -12.65 13.20
C LYS A 144 -6.49 -11.63 12.09
N ILE A 145 -6.29 -12.10 10.88
CA ILE A 145 -6.14 -11.25 9.71
C ILE A 145 -7.30 -11.50 8.75
N GLU A 146 -7.93 -10.41 8.35
CA GLU A 146 -9.02 -10.39 7.40
C GLU A 146 -8.68 -9.41 6.27
N HIS A 147 -9.22 -9.65 5.08
CA HIS A 147 -9.05 -8.74 3.96
C HIS A 147 -10.33 -8.63 3.13
N ALA A 148 -10.49 -7.48 2.48
CA ALA A 148 -11.57 -7.20 1.55
C ALA A 148 -11.05 -6.48 0.31
N GLU A 149 -11.56 -6.85 -0.85
CA GLU A 149 -11.19 -6.24 -2.13
C GLU A 149 -12.42 -5.78 -2.92
N GLY A 150 -12.30 -4.61 -3.55
CA GLY A 150 -13.41 -3.91 -4.15
C GLY A 150 -14.26 -3.17 -3.13
N LEU A 151 -14.77 -1.99 -3.49
CA LEU A 151 -15.48 -1.10 -2.55
C LEU A 151 -16.73 -1.72 -1.93
N ALA A 152 -17.42 -2.62 -2.64
CA ALA A 152 -18.61 -3.29 -2.13
C ALA A 152 -18.28 -4.25 -0.98
N GLU A 153 -17.27 -5.09 -1.13
CA GLU A 153 -16.83 -5.99 -0.06
C GLU A 153 -16.16 -5.22 1.07
N CYS A 154 -15.39 -4.19 0.77
CA CYS A 154 -14.86 -3.26 1.76
C CYS A 154 -15.97 -2.65 2.63
N LYS A 155 -17.07 -2.21 2.01
CA LYS A 155 -18.22 -1.68 2.76
C LYS A 155 -18.87 -2.74 3.67
N LYS A 156 -19.05 -3.97 3.19
CA LYS A 156 -19.56 -5.08 4.02
C LYS A 156 -18.63 -5.34 5.22
N MET A 157 -17.32 -5.35 5.00
CA MET A 157 -16.34 -5.56 6.06
C MET A 157 -16.42 -4.46 7.12
N LEU A 158 -16.56 -3.19 6.73
CA LEU A 158 -16.76 -2.07 7.67
C LEU A 158 -18.08 -2.19 8.44
N MET A 159 -19.15 -2.69 7.82
CA MET A 159 -20.41 -2.96 8.52
C MET A 159 -20.24 -4.05 9.58
N LEU A 160 -19.50 -5.11 9.28
CA LEU A 160 -19.20 -6.18 10.26
C LEU A 160 -18.33 -5.66 11.40
N ALA A 161 -17.32 -4.83 11.09
CA ALA A 161 -16.47 -4.19 12.08
C ALA A 161 -17.31 -3.28 13.01
N LYS A 162 -18.18 -2.43 12.45
CA LYS A 162 -19.11 -1.59 13.22
C LYS A 162 -20.05 -2.41 14.12
N ALA A 163 -20.44 -3.60 13.67
CA ALA A 163 -21.27 -4.51 14.47
C ALA A 163 -20.49 -5.32 15.54
N GLY A 164 -19.19 -5.02 15.74
CA GLY A 164 -18.32 -5.69 16.73
C GLY A 164 -17.91 -7.12 16.35
N LYS A 165 -18.15 -7.54 15.11
CA LYS A 165 -17.84 -8.91 14.66
C LYS A 165 -16.37 -9.10 14.24
N MET A 166 -15.59 -8.02 14.23
CA MET A 166 -14.19 -8.01 13.79
C MET A 166 -13.21 -7.69 14.92
N ASN A 167 -13.65 -7.82 16.18
CA ASN A 167 -12.77 -7.57 17.32
C ASN A 167 -11.59 -8.55 17.34
N GLY A 168 -10.41 -8.03 17.61
CA GLY A 168 -9.15 -8.78 17.57
C GLY A 168 -8.57 -8.99 16.17
N CYS A 169 -9.21 -8.42 15.12
CA CYS A 169 -8.73 -8.56 13.75
C CYS A 169 -7.89 -7.36 13.31
N MET A 170 -6.88 -7.63 12.49
CA MET A 170 -6.31 -6.67 11.56
C MET A 170 -6.98 -6.84 10.21
N ILE A 171 -7.47 -5.75 9.62
CA ILE A 171 -8.29 -5.79 8.41
C ILE A 171 -7.61 -4.98 7.30
N GLU A 172 -7.24 -5.67 6.22
CA GLU A 172 -6.83 -5.02 4.99
C GLU A 172 -8.03 -4.70 4.13
N GLY A 173 -8.11 -3.45 3.63
CA GLY A 173 -9.07 -3.07 2.60
C GLY A 173 -8.39 -2.56 1.35
N MET A 174 -8.74 -3.12 0.20
CA MET A 174 -8.30 -2.67 -1.12
C MET A 174 -9.49 -2.24 -1.97
N GLY A 175 -9.50 -0.97 -2.39
CA GLY A 175 -10.62 -0.42 -3.18
C GLY A 175 -10.79 -1.06 -4.57
N CYS A 176 -9.75 -1.69 -5.12
CA CYS A 176 -9.77 -2.37 -6.42
C CYS A 176 -9.83 -3.89 -6.25
N PRO A 177 -10.67 -4.62 -7.01
CA PRO A 177 -10.67 -6.08 -7.02
C PRO A 177 -9.35 -6.62 -7.57
N GLY A 178 -8.65 -7.44 -6.78
CA GLY A 178 -7.29 -7.93 -7.11
C GLY A 178 -6.17 -7.07 -6.51
N GLY A 179 -6.49 -5.95 -5.86
CA GLY A 179 -5.52 -5.02 -5.29
C GLY A 179 -5.05 -3.95 -6.28
N CYS A 180 -3.88 -3.35 -6.02
CA CYS A 180 -3.35 -2.25 -6.85
C CYS A 180 -3.07 -2.67 -8.30
N ILE A 181 -2.78 -3.94 -8.57
CA ILE A 181 -2.59 -4.48 -9.93
C ILE A 181 -3.83 -4.35 -10.81
N ALA A 182 -5.00 -4.10 -10.22
CA ALA A 182 -6.27 -3.84 -10.90
C ALA A 182 -6.70 -2.38 -10.82
N GLY A 183 -5.78 -1.47 -10.50
CA GLY A 183 -6.05 -0.03 -10.44
C GLY A 183 -6.49 0.55 -11.78
N ALA A 184 -7.19 1.68 -11.74
CA ALA A 184 -7.80 2.31 -12.91
C ALA A 184 -6.80 2.72 -14.01
N GLY A 185 -5.53 2.91 -13.66
CA GLY A 185 -4.47 3.29 -14.61
C GLY A 185 -3.51 2.14 -14.95
N THR A 186 -3.95 0.87 -14.81
CA THR A 186 -3.16 -0.30 -15.22
C THR A 186 -3.29 -0.57 -16.72
N ILE A 187 -2.24 -1.11 -17.32
CA ILE A 187 -2.16 -1.50 -18.74
C ILE A 187 -2.04 -3.02 -18.93
N LEU A 188 -2.01 -3.78 -17.83
CA LEU A 188 -1.83 -5.24 -17.86
C LEU A 188 -3.07 -5.95 -17.32
N PRO A 189 -3.51 -7.08 -17.93
CA PRO A 189 -4.54 -7.94 -17.35
C PRO A 189 -4.13 -8.47 -15.96
N ILE A 190 -5.06 -8.48 -15.02
CA ILE A 190 -4.83 -8.85 -13.62
C ILE A 190 -4.07 -10.18 -13.44
N PRO A 191 -4.44 -11.30 -14.15
CA PRO A 191 -3.71 -12.55 -14.00
C PRO A 191 -2.24 -12.45 -14.40
N LYS A 192 -1.95 -11.70 -15.47
CA LYS A 192 -0.58 -11.48 -15.93
C LYS A 192 0.22 -10.61 -14.96
N ALA A 193 -0.38 -9.52 -14.49
CA ALA A 193 0.23 -8.66 -13.48
C ALA A 193 0.54 -9.44 -12.19
N LYS A 194 -0.37 -10.31 -11.73
CA LYS A 194 -0.15 -11.17 -10.56
C LYS A 194 1.04 -12.12 -10.76
N GLN A 195 1.17 -12.72 -11.96
CA GLN A 195 2.30 -13.59 -12.28
C GLN A 195 3.64 -12.83 -12.22
N GLU A 196 3.68 -11.61 -12.74
CA GLU A 196 4.90 -10.78 -12.70
C GLU A 196 5.25 -10.38 -11.26
N ILE A 197 4.28 -10.01 -10.44
CA ILE A 197 4.51 -9.74 -9.01
C ILE A 197 5.08 -10.98 -8.31
N GLU A 198 4.54 -12.16 -8.55
CA GLU A 198 5.07 -13.40 -7.94
C GLU A 198 6.50 -13.72 -8.41
N LYS A 199 6.88 -13.42 -9.66
CA LYS A 199 8.26 -13.57 -10.13
C LYS A 199 9.21 -12.65 -9.37
N ILE A 200 8.87 -11.36 -9.23
CA ILE A 200 9.75 -10.41 -8.53
C ILE A 200 9.79 -10.66 -7.02
N LYS A 201 8.71 -11.17 -6.42
CA LYS A 201 8.73 -11.62 -5.01
C LYS A 201 9.73 -12.76 -4.83
N LYS A 202 9.67 -13.78 -5.69
CA LYS A 202 10.59 -14.94 -5.65
C LYS A 202 12.06 -14.54 -5.88
N ALA A 203 12.30 -13.53 -6.68
CA ALA A 203 13.64 -13.00 -6.96
C ALA A 203 14.18 -12.08 -5.84
N SER A 204 13.36 -11.76 -4.81
CA SER A 204 13.77 -10.87 -3.73
C SER A 204 14.76 -11.57 -2.80
N THR A 205 15.89 -10.92 -2.55
CA THR A 205 16.91 -11.42 -1.61
C THR A 205 16.51 -11.23 -0.14
N LYS A 206 15.69 -10.21 0.13
CA LYS A 206 15.15 -9.91 1.46
C LYS A 206 13.69 -10.37 1.54
N GLN A 207 13.32 -11.09 2.59
CA GLN A 207 11.95 -11.60 2.75
C GLN A 207 11.06 -10.61 3.50
N LEU A 208 11.51 -10.11 4.64
CA LEU A 208 10.79 -9.20 5.53
C LEU A 208 11.60 -7.92 5.76
N PRO A 209 10.95 -6.80 6.11
CA PRO A 209 11.65 -5.62 6.60
C PRO A 209 12.33 -5.93 7.95
N PRO A 210 13.38 -5.21 8.35
CA PRO A 210 13.98 -5.38 9.67
C PRO A 210 12.99 -4.96 10.77
N LYS A 211 13.09 -5.57 11.97
CA LYS A 211 12.26 -5.22 13.13
C LYS A 211 12.48 -3.76 13.55
N GLU A 212 13.73 -3.38 13.64
CA GLU A 212 14.13 -2.01 13.92
C GLU A 212 14.21 -1.25 12.59
N LEU A 213 13.14 -0.60 12.24
CA LEU A 213 13.17 0.43 11.21
C LEU A 213 14.07 1.56 11.75
N ARG A 214 14.96 2.10 10.92
CA ARG A 214 15.54 3.41 11.21
C ARG A 214 14.39 4.32 11.58
N GLU A 215 14.46 4.97 12.73
CA GLU A 215 13.50 6.00 13.13
C GLU A 215 13.54 7.11 12.09
N ILE A 216 12.79 6.93 11.04
CA ILE A 216 12.46 8.02 10.14
C ILE A 216 11.34 8.74 10.88
N GLU A 217 11.68 9.75 11.69
CA GLU A 217 10.71 10.70 12.20
C GLU A 217 10.01 11.34 11.01
N LEU A 218 8.87 10.78 10.66
CA LEU A 218 8.02 11.22 9.53
C LEU A 218 6.92 12.18 10.02
N ASN A 219 7.15 12.84 11.17
CA ASN A 219 6.25 13.83 11.76
C ASN A 219 6.07 15.08 10.87
#